data_9bc73381147f992fbfda0b2f700c0847
#
_entry.id   9bc73381147f992fbfda0b2f700c0847
#
_cell.length_a   1.000
_cell.length_b   1.000
_cell.length_c   1.000
_cell.angle_alpha   90.00
_cell.angle_beta   90.00
_cell.angle_gamma   90.00
#
_symmetry.space_group_name_H-M   'P 1'
#
loop_
_entity.id
_entity.type
_entity.pdbx_description
1 polymer ?
#
loop_
_entity_poly.entity_id
_entity_poly.type
_entity_poly.pdbx_seq_one_letter_code
_entity_poly.pdbx_strand_id
1 'polypeptide(L)'
;CKDWAILVNSYKKNFLILVLLYLGMAVCLHMDYLCYALVAVCGVYASSTMNFDDSAHWDTYARTLPVTPGQVVGCKYLLGLLFTLFGSVCAAVGIFLAGQYTDVLEAAFSILVIAAFSLLLFAVNMPLSYKFGAVRARTWVYLVAFFGVFLIIFAMEHLPYLQRSAVISQLDALGNALTAQPVLLLLPCAAVLLLYLGSWALSVQIYQRKEF
;
A
#
# COMPACT_ATOMS: atom_id res chain seq x y z
N CYS A 1 11.23 -3.34 17.24
CA CYS A 1 10.41 -4.36 16.56
C CYS A 1 11.33 -5.41 15.93
N LYS A 2 11.08 -6.71 16.18
CA LYS A 2 11.81 -7.79 15.53
C LYS A 2 11.69 -7.75 14.00
N ASP A 3 10.50 -7.39 13.50
CA ASP A 3 10.20 -7.33 12.06
C ASP A 3 11.11 -6.36 11.32
N TRP A 4 11.45 -5.23 11.95
CA TRP A 4 12.45 -4.30 11.43
C TRP A 4 13.83 -4.97 11.32
N ALA A 5 14.24 -5.71 12.35
CA ALA A 5 15.52 -6.41 12.34
C ALA A 5 15.57 -7.51 11.28
N ILE A 6 14.49 -8.25 11.07
CA ILE A 6 14.38 -9.29 10.02
C ILE A 6 14.49 -8.65 8.64
N LEU A 7 13.73 -7.58 8.37
CA LEU A 7 13.76 -6.88 7.08
C LEU A 7 15.14 -6.28 6.80
N VAL A 8 15.73 -5.61 7.80
CA VAL A 8 17.06 -5.00 7.64
C VAL A 8 18.17 -6.04 7.51
N ASN A 9 18.12 -7.16 8.23
CA ASN A 9 19.24 -8.11 8.25
C ASN A 9 19.14 -9.14 7.12
N SER A 10 17.97 -9.71 6.87
CA SER A 10 17.80 -10.80 5.90
C SER A 10 17.46 -10.33 4.50
N TYR A 11 16.76 -9.20 4.35
CA TYR A 11 16.22 -8.74 3.06
C TYR A 11 16.75 -7.39 2.58
N LYS A 12 17.63 -6.76 3.35
CA LYS A 12 18.26 -5.48 3.02
C LYS A 12 18.81 -5.44 1.58
N LYS A 13 19.55 -6.48 1.18
CA LYS A 13 20.15 -6.53 -0.15
C LYS A 13 19.10 -6.58 -1.25
N ASN A 14 18.12 -7.49 -1.12
CA ASN A 14 17.08 -7.67 -2.13
C ASN A 14 16.15 -6.46 -2.23
N PHE A 15 15.78 -5.86 -1.09
CA PHE A 15 14.97 -4.65 -1.06
C PHE A 15 15.70 -3.46 -1.68
N LEU A 16 16.98 -3.28 -1.36
CA LEU A 16 17.80 -2.20 -1.89
C LEU A 16 18.01 -2.35 -3.40
N ILE A 17 18.28 -3.57 -3.88
CA ILE A 17 18.38 -3.87 -5.31
C ILE A 17 17.06 -3.55 -6.03
N LEU A 18 15.92 -3.91 -5.43
CA LEU A 18 14.60 -3.64 -5.98
C LEU A 18 14.34 -2.13 -6.09
N VAL A 19 14.60 -1.37 -5.04
CA VAL A 19 14.45 0.10 -5.05
C VAL A 19 15.35 0.73 -6.12
N LEU A 20 16.64 0.34 -6.16
CA LEU A 20 17.59 0.86 -7.15
C LEU A 20 17.20 0.48 -8.58
N LEU A 21 16.66 -0.72 -8.79
CA LEU A 21 16.20 -1.17 -10.10
C LEU A 21 15.02 -0.33 -10.58
N TYR A 22 14.00 -0.12 -9.74
CA TYR A 22 12.85 0.72 -10.11
C TYR A 22 13.24 2.16 -10.36
N LEU A 23 14.08 2.76 -9.51
CA LEU A 23 14.57 4.13 -9.69
C LEU A 23 15.47 4.24 -10.93
N GLY A 24 16.39 3.29 -11.13
CA GLY A 24 17.26 3.26 -12.30
C GLY A 24 16.47 3.15 -13.60
N MET A 25 15.49 2.24 -13.65
CA MET A 25 14.62 2.10 -14.83
C MET A 25 13.77 3.36 -15.05
N ALA A 26 13.22 3.97 -14.01
CA ALA A 26 12.43 5.20 -14.12
C ALA A 26 13.25 6.34 -14.76
N VAL A 27 14.49 6.52 -14.31
CA VAL A 27 15.39 7.55 -14.83
C VAL A 27 15.86 7.22 -16.26
N CYS A 28 16.25 5.95 -16.53
CA CYS A 28 16.77 5.54 -17.84
C CYS A 28 15.70 5.53 -18.94
N LEU A 29 14.48 5.10 -18.59
CA LEU A 29 13.38 4.98 -19.56
C LEU A 29 12.50 6.23 -19.60
N HIS A 30 12.72 7.19 -18.72
CA HIS A 30 11.88 8.38 -18.56
C HIS A 30 10.40 8.02 -18.39
N MET A 31 10.11 7.12 -17.43
CA MET A 31 8.76 6.57 -17.20
C MET A 31 8.31 6.79 -15.75
N ASP A 32 7.50 7.80 -15.50
CA ASP A 32 7.04 8.20 -14.15
C ASP A 32 6.25 7.12 -13.44
N TYR A 33 5.48 6.32 -14.17
CA TYR A 33 4.67 5.25 -13.58
C TYR A 33 5.51 4.19 -12.83
N LEU A 34 6.79 4.04 -13.14
CA LEU A 34 7.69 3.16 -12.39
C LEU A 34 7.96 3.69 -10.97
N CYS A 35 8.04 5.02 -10.81
CA CYS A 35 8.14 5.65 -9.50
C CYS A 35 6.86 5.41 -8.68
N TYR A 36 5.70 5.52 -9.30
CA TYR A 36 4.43 5.23 -8.64
C TYR A 36 4.30 3.75 -8.27
N ALA A 37 4.72 2.84 -9.15
CA ALA A 37 4.74 1.42 -8.86
C ALA A 37 5.64 1.08 -7.65
N LEU A 38 6.74 1.80 -7.46
CA LEU A 38 7.63 1.62 -6.31
C LEU A 38 6.90 1.83 -4.97
N VAL A 39 6.01 2.82 -4.88
CA VAL A 39 5.20 3.06 -3.66
C VAL A 39 4.34 1.83 -3.33
N ALA A 40 3.64 1.30 -4.34
CA ALA A 40 2.81 0.10 -4.16
C ALA A 40 3.64 -1.12 -3.76
N VAL A 41 4.80 -1.31 -4.41
CA VAL A 41 5.72 -2.42 -4.10
C VAL A 41 6.26 -2.32 -2.68
N CYS A 42 6.59 -1.13 -2.18
CA CYS A 42 7.02 -0.93 -0.79
C CYS A 42 5.93 -1.35 0.21
N GLY A 43 4.67 -1.00 -0.04
CA GLY A 43 3.55 -1.42 0.80
C GLY A 43 3.32 -2.93 0.81
N VAL A 44 3.42 -3.56 -0.37
CA VAL A 44 3.37 -5.04 -0.49
C VAL A 44 4.52 -5.70 0.25
N TYR A 45 5.72 -5.11 0.16
CA TYR A 45 6.92 -5.63 0.83
C TYR A 45 6.77 -5.66 2.35
N ALA A 46 6.14 -4.64 2.93
CA ALA A 46 5.84 -4.62 4.35
C ALA A 46 4.94 -5.79 4.79
N SER A 47 3.97 -6.18 3.95
CA SER A 47 3.07 -7.30 4.25
C SER A 47 3.78 -8.67 4.18
N SER A 48 4.94 -8.77 3.54
CA SER A 48 5.70 -10.02 3.45
C SER A 48 6.24 -10.51 4.81
N THR A 49 6.36 -9.62 5.80
CA THR A 49 6.76 -9.98 7.17
C THR A 49 5.82 -11.00 7.82
N MET A 50 4.54 -11.02 7.41
CA MET A 50 3.58 -12.01 7.89
C MET A 50 3.95 -13.44 7.47
N ASN A 51 4.55 -13.63 6.29
CA ASN A 51 4.95 -14.97 5.85
C ASN A 51 6.08 -15.55 6.73
N PHE A 52 6.97 -14.68 7.22
CA PHE A 52 8.04 -15.11 8.13
C PHE A 52 7.49 -15.50 9.48
N ASP A 53 6.47 -14.77 9.95
CA ASP A 53 5.83 -15.10 11.21
C ASP A 53 5.08 -16.43 11.12
N ASP A 54 4.34 -16.66 10.04
CA ASP A 54 3.65 -17.93 9.80
C ASP A 54 4.65 -19.09 9.70
N SER A 55 5.76 -18.94 8.95
CA SER A 55 6.77 -19.98 8.78
C SER A 55 7.58 -20.26 10.05
N ALA A 56 7.78 -19.26 10.89
CA ALA A 56 8.53 -19.39 12.17
C ALA A 56 7.62 -19.72 13.36
N HIS A 57 6.31 -19.93 13.15
CA HIS A 57 5.32 -20.10 14.23
C HIS A 57 5.44 -19.03 15.32
N TRP A 58 5.71 -17.79 14.88
CA TRP A 58 5.97 -16.66 15.77
C TRP A 58 4.80 -16.40 16.73
N ASP A 59 3.58 -16.58 16.28
CA ASP A 59 2.38 -16.31 17.06
C ASP A 59 2.36 -17.13 18.38
N THR A 60 2.81 -18.39 18.33
CA THR A 60 2.92 -19.26 19.51
C THR A 60 3.99 -18.74 20.48
N TYR A 61 5.14 -18.31 19.94
CA TYR A 61 6.21 -17.77 20.76
C TYR A 61 5.87 -16.40 21.36
N ALA A 62 5.20 -15.54 20.60
CA ALA A 62 4.82 -14.19 21.03
C ALA A 62 3.92 -14.21 22.29
N ARG A 63 3.14 -15.27 22.49
CA ARG A 63 2.28 -15.44 23.68
C ARG A 63 3.06 -15.75 24.96
N THR A 64 4.28 -16.27 24.87
CA THR A 64 5.14 -16.51 26.04
C THR A 64 5.83 -15.23 26.50
N LEU A 65 5.80 -14.18 25.68
CA LEU A 65 6.43 -12.90 25.98
C LEU A 65 5.42 -11.96 26.70
N PRO A 66 5.89 -11.07 27.56
CA PRO A 66 5.03 -10.09 28.24
C PRO A 66 4.67 -8.92 27.30
N VAL A 67 4.07 -9.24 26.14
CA VAL A 67 3.65 -8.27 25.13
C VAL A 67 2.15 -8.35 24.90
N THR A 68 1.51 -7.21 24.72
CA THR A 68 0.07 -7.17 24.44
C THR A 68 -0.22 -7.47 22.97
N PRO A 69 -1.36 -8.12 22.66
CA PRO A 69 -1.79 -8.36 21.27
C PRO A 69 -1.79 -7.09 20.40
N GLY A 70 -2.22 -5.97 20.99
CA GLY A 70 -2.22 -4.67 20.30
C GLY A 70 -0.83 -4.18 19.92
N GLN A 71 0.19 -4.47 20.73
CA GLN A 71 1.58 -4.11 20.42
C GLN A 71 2.15 -4.96 19.29
N VAL A 72 1.84 -6.26 19.27
CA VAL A 72 2.31 -7.17 18.20
C VAL A 72 1.73 -6.75 16.85
N VAL A 73 0.41 -6.57 16.80
CA VAL A 73 -0.28 -6.13 15.58
C VAL A 73 0.11 -4.71 15.20
N GLY A 74 0.20 -3.79 16.20
CA GLY A 74 0.54 -2.39 15.98
C GLY A 74 1.92 -2.20 15.35
N CYS A 75 2.90 -3.02 15.71
CA CYS A 75 4.23 -3.00 15.07
C CYS A 75 4.16 -3.26 13.56
N LYS A 76 3.29 -4.16 13.11
CA LYS A 76 3.14 -4.47 11.68
C LYS A 76 2.46 -3.34 10.91
N TYR A 77 1.43 -2.74 11.51
CA TYR A 77 0.78 -1.56 10.93
C TYR A 77 1.74 -0.37 10.85
N LEU A 78 2.53 -0.13 11.89
CA LEU A 78 3.55 0.90 11.87
C LEU A 78 4.60 0.65 10.77
N LEU A 79 5.03 -0.60 10.58
CA LEU A 79 5.92 -0.95 9.48
C LEU A 79 5.29 -0.70 8.11
N GLY A 80 4.03 -1.07 7.90
CA GLY A 80 3.30 -0.80 6.66
C GLY A 80 3.30 0.69 6.33
N LEU A 81 3.00 1.53 7.31
CA LEU A 81 3.01 2.98 7.17
C LEU A 81 4.41 3.51 6.86
N LEU A 82 5.45 3.07 7.59
CA LEU A 82 6.83 3.48 7.36
C LEU A 82 7.35 3.10 5.97
N PHE A 83 7.04 1.88 5.50
CA PHE A 83 7.46 1.44 4.17
C PHE A 83 6.72 2.20 3.06
N THR A 84 5.45 2.50 3.24
CA THR A 84 4.69 3.32 2.28
C THR A 84 5.23 4.74 2.23
N LEU A 85 5.53 5.35 3.38
CA LEU A 85 6.18 6.68 3.44
C LEU A 85 7.56 6.66 2.79
N PHE A 86 8.37 5.65 3.06
CA PHE A 86 9.68 5.49 2.43
C PHE A 86 9.56 5.37 0.91
N GLY A 87 8.62 4.54 0.41
CA GLY A 87 8.31 4.41 -1.00
C GLY A 87 7.89 5.73 -1.64
N SER A 88 7.07 6.53 -0.94
CA SER A 88 6.63 7.85 -1.41
C SER A 88 7.78 8.84 -1.53
N VAL A 89 8.70 8.86 -0.58
CA VAL A 89 9.90 9.70 -0.63
C VAL A 89 10.80 9.27 -1.79
N CYS A 90 11.03 7.96 -1.96
CA CYS A 90 11.82 7.45 -3.08
C CYS A 90 11.19 7.77 -4.44
N ALA A 91 9.85 7.69 -4.55
CA ALA A 91 9.13 8.05 -5.76
C ALA A 91 9.26 9.54 -6.08
N ALA A 92 9.14 10.40 -5.08
CA ALA A 92 9.34 11.85 -5.25
C ALA A 92 10.75 12.17 -5.75
N VAL A 93 11.78 11.53 -5.17
CA VAL A 93 13.17 11.67 -5.61
C VAL A 93 13.35 11.16 -7.06
N GLY A 94 12.73 10.01 -7.39
CA GLY A 94 12.80 9.43 -8.73
C GLY A 94 12.21 10.35 -9.80
N ILE A 95 11.02 10.89 -9.55
CA ILE A 95 10.34 11.84 -10.45
C ILE A 95 11.18 13.12 -10.62
N PHE A 96 11.75 13.64 -9.52
CA PHE A 96 12.63 14.79 -9.56
C PHE A 96 13.88 14.53 -10.42
N LEU A 97 14.53 13.37 -10.26
CA LEU A 97 15.72 13.00 -11.04
C LEU A 97 15.41 12.73 -12.52
N ALA A 98 14.22 12.18 -12.81
CA ALA A 98 13.80 11.95 -14.19
C ALA A 98 13.48 13.24 -14.96
N GLY A 99 13.28 14.37 -14.25
CA GLY A 99 13.06 15.70 -14.86
C GLY A 99 11.74 15.83 -15.63
N GLN A 100 10.78 14.95 -15.36
CA GLN A 100 9.52 14.84 -16.14
C GLN A 100 8.31 15.52 -15.48
N TYR A 101 8.50 16.23 -14.38
CA TYR A 101 7.39 16.93 -13.75
C TYR A 101 7.09 18.25 -14.47
N THR A 102 5.90 18.37 -14.96
CA THR A 102 5.35 19.63 -15.48
C THR A 102 4.78 20.47 -14.33
N ASP A 103 4.22 19.82 -13.32
CA ASP A 103 3.67 20.46 -12.14
C ASP A 103 3.97 19.61 -10.88
N VAL A 104 4.65 20.22 -9.89
CA VAL A 104 5.00 19.59 -8.61
C VAL A 104 3.75 19.17 -7.82
N LEU A 105 2.67 19.95 -7.96
CA LEU A 105 1.41 19.66 -7.26
C LEU A 105 0.74 18.40 -7.79
N GLU A 106 0.75 18.21 -9.11
CA GLU A 106 0.21 17.03 -9.78
C GLU A 106 0.98 15.76 -9.41
N ALA A 107 2.30 15.84 -9.41
CA ALA A 107 3.17 14.73 -8.99
C ALA A 107 2.93 14.36 -7.51
N ALA A 108 2.85 15.35 -6.62
CA ALA A 108 2.56 15.13 -5.22
C ALA A 108 1.18 14.49 -5.00
N PHE A 109 0.17 14.94 -5.74
CA PHE A 109 -1.17 14.37 -5.71
C PHE A 109 -1.16 12.90 -6.15
N SER A 110 -0.50 12.58 -7.24
CA SER A 110 -0.40 11.21 -7.76
C SER A 110 0.28 10.28 -6.77
N ILE A 111 1.38 10.70 -6.15
CA ILE A 111 2.08 9.93 -5.11
C ILE A 111 1.14 9.68 -3.92
N LEU A 112 0.39 10.69 -3.49
CA LEU A 112 -0.53 10.60 -2.35
C LEU A 112 -1.67 9.62 -2.63
N VAL A 113 -2.26 9.65 -3.82
CA VAL A 113 -3.33 8.71 -4.23
C VAL A 113 -2.82 7.28 -4.21
N ILE A 114 -1.62 7.03 -4.74
CA ILE A 114 -1.05 5.69 -4.78
C ILE A 114 -0.62 5.21 -3.39
N ALA A 115 -0.11 6.11 -2.56
CA ALA A 115 0.19 5.80 -1.16
C ALA A 115 -1.08 5.42 -0.39
N ALA A 116 -2.17 6.17 -0.57
CA ALA A 116 -3.47 5.87 0.02
C ALA A 116 -4.00 4.50 -0.44
N PHE A 117 -3.91 4.21 -1.73
CA PHE A 117 -4.30 2.90 -2.28
C PHE A 117 -3.44 1.76 -1.71
N SER A 118 -2.13 1.96 -1.60
CA SER A 118 -1.21 0.99 -0.99
C SER A 118 -1.57 0.70 0.48
N LEU A 119 -1.88 1.75 1.26
CA LEU A 119 -2.33 1.60 2.65
C LEU A 119 -3.67 0.87 2.75
N LEU A 120 -4.60 1.12 1.84
CA LEU A 120 -5.89 0.39 1.79
C LEU A 120 -5.68 -1.10 1.50
N LEU A 121 -4.85 -1.44 0.51
CA LEU A 121 -4.51 -2.84 0.23
C LEU A 121 -3.87 -3.51 1.44
N PHE A 122 -2.96 -2.83 2.12
CA PHE A 122 -2.36 -3.31 3.35
C PHE A 122 -3.40 -3.51 4.46
N ALA A 123 -4.30 -2.54 4.65
CA ALA A 123 -5.38 -2.60 5.63
C ALA A 123 -6.34 -3.77 5.40
N VAL A 124 -6.63 -4.12 4.16
CA VAL A 124 -7.46 -5.29 3.84
C VAL A 124 -6.68 -6.59 4.02
N ASN A 125 -5.41 -6.61 3.62
CA ASN A 125 -4.57 -7.81 3.66
C ASN A 125 -4.29 -8.27 5.11
N MET A 126 -4.08 -7.35 6.05
CA MET A 126 -3.71 -7.68 7.43
C MET A 126 -4.76 -8.51 8.19
N PRO A 127 -6.03 -8.09 8.33
CA PRO A 127 -7.03 -8.88 9.05
C PRO A 127 -7.29 -10.24 8.38
N LEU A 128 -7.22 -10.31 7.05
CA LEU A 128 -7.33 -11.55 6.31
C LEU A 128 -6.16 -12.48 6.58
N SER A 129 -4.93 -11.94 6.67
CA SER A 129 -3.72 -12.70 6.98
C SER A 129 -3.79 -13.31 8.38
N TYR A 130 -4.29 -12.58 9.36
CA TYR A 130 -4.49 -13.11 10.72
C TYR A 130 -5.56 -14.20 10.76
N LYS A 131 -6.59 -14.12 9.91
CA LYS A 131 -7.71 -15.08 9.90
C LYS A 131 -7.41 -16.35 9.08
N PHE A 132 -6.84 -16.21 7.88
CA PHE A 132 -6.69 -17.29 6.90
C PHE A 132 -5.23 -17.72 6.67
N GLY A 133 -4.27 -17.04 7.30
CA GLY A 133 -2.84 -17.19 7.05
C GLY A 133 -2.33 -16.27 5.94
N ALA A 134 -1.07 -15.88 6.02
CA ALA A 134 -0.49 -14.84 5.16
C ALA A 134 -0.51 -15.18 3.66
N VAL A 135 -0.21 -16.43 3.30
CA VAL A 135 -0.14 -16.86 1.88
C VAL A 135 -1.52 -16.82 1.22
N ARG A 136 -2.52 -17.44 1.88
CA ARG A 136 -3.90 -17.50 1.34
C ARG A 136 -4.53 -16.12 1.26
N ALA A 137 -4.38 -15.31 2.31
CA ALA A 137 -4.94 -13.96 2.35
C ALA A 137 -4.38 -13.10 1.21
N ARG A 138 -3.07 -13.09 1.02
CA ARG A 138 -2.40 -12.33 -0.04
C ARG A 138 -2.91 -12.72 -1.42
N THR A 139 -2.99 -14.03 -1.70
CA THR A 139 -3.49 -14.53 -2.99
C THR A 139 -4.90 -14.03 -3.25
N TRP A 140 -5.80 -14.13 -2.28
CA TRP A 140 -7.18 -13.65 -2.41
C TRP A 140 -7.27 -12.13 -2.60
N VAL A 141 -6.51 -11.35 -1.83
CA VAL A 141 -6.51 -9.88 -1.95
C VAL A 141 -6.05 -9.45 -3.33
N TYR A 142 -4.94 -10.00 -3.85
CA TYR A 142 -4.45 -9.63 -5.17
C TYR A 142 -5.35 -10.13 -6.29
N LEU A 143 -5.96 -11.30 -6.13
CA LEU A 143 -6.90 -11.83 -7.10
C LEU A 143 -8.14 -10.93 -7.18
N VAL A 144 -8.71 -10.55 -6.04
CA VAL A 144 -9.86 -9.61 -5.99
C VAL A 144 -9.48 -8.24 -6.55
N ALA A 145 -8.30 -7.72 -6.20
CA ALA A 145 -7.82 -6.45 -6.73
C ALA A 145 -7.64 -6.52 -8.26
N PHE A 146 -7.03 -7.59 -8.77
CA PHE A 146 -6.83 -7.81 -10.20
C PHE A 146 -8.16 -7.92 -10.96
N PHE A 147 -9.08 -8.75 -10.47
CA PHE A 147 -10.41 -8.87 -11.08
C PHE A 147 -11.21 -7.58 -10.96
N GLY A 148 -11.08 -6.83 -9.85
CA GLY A 148 -11.74 -5.54 -9.67
C GLY A 148 -11.27 -4.53 -10.74
N VAL A 149 -9.97 -4.40 -10.94
CA VAL A 149 -9.41 -3.54 -11.99
C VAL A 149 -9.83 -4.01 -13.37
N PHE A 150 -9.77 -5.32 -13.64
CA PHE A 150 -10.22 -5.90 -14.91
C PHE A 150 -11.69 -5.60 -15.20
N LEU A 151 -12.58 -5.75 -14.19
CA LEU A 151 -14.00 -5.44 -14.33
C LEU A 151 -14.26 -3.95 -14.59
N ILE A 152 -13.48 -3.08 -13.95
CA ILE A 152 -13.58 -1.61 -14.19
C ILE A 152 -13.20 -1.29 -15.63
N ILE A 153 -12.07 -1.82 -16.12
CA ILE A 153 -11.61 -1.61 -17.50
C ILE A 153 -12.65 -2.17 -18.48
N PHE A 154 -13.12 -3.40 -18.24
CA PHE A 154 -14.11 -4.04 -19.07
C PHE A 154 -15.45 -3.27 -19.11
N ALA A 155 -15.92 -2.80 -17.95
CA ALA A 155 -17.11 -1.97 -17.85
C ALA A 155 -16.94 -0.64 -18.62
N MET A 156 -15.77 0.00 -18.49
CA MET A 156 -15.47 1.23 -19.21
C MET A 156 -15.43 1.05 -20.74
N GLU A 157 -15.01 -0.10 -21.22
CA GLU A 157 -14.98 -0.44 -22.65
C GLU A 157 -16.38 -0.69 -23.22
N HIS A 158 -17.28 -1.30 -22.43
CA HIS A 158 -18.64 -1.65 -22.85
C HIS A 158 -19.67 -0.59 -22.57
N LEU A 159 -19.33 0.49 -21.84
CA LEU A 159 -20.22 1.62 -21.63
C LEU A 159 -20.44 2.40 -22.94
N PRO A 160 -21.68 2.82 -23.26
CA PRO A 160 -21.96 3.73 -24.37
C PRO A 160 -21.06 4.97 -24.30
N TYR A 161 -20.56 5.44 -25.44
CA TYR A 161 -19.61 6.56 -25.53
C TYR A 161 -20.03 7.78 -24.70
N LEU A 162 -21.33 8.11 -24.70
CA LEU A 162 -21.87 9.24 -23.93
C LEU A 162 -21.77 9.04 -22.40
N GLN A 163 -21.96 7.81 -21.92
CA GLN A 163 -21.82 7.51 -20.49
C GLN A 163 -20.34 7.45 -20.08
N ARG A 164 -19.47 6.94 -20.95
CA ARG A 164 -18.04 6.91 -20.73
C ARG A 164 -17.45 8.33 -20.63
N SER A 165 -17.85 9.22 -21.55
CA SER A 165 -17.40 10.62 -21.52
C SER A 165 -17.87 11.37 -20.27
N ALA A 166 -19.11 11.10 -19.82
CA ALA A 166 -19.64 11.68 -18.58
C ALA A 166 -18.88 11.20 -17.32
N VAL A 167 -18.56 9.91 -17.25
CA VAL A 167 -17.77 9.37 -16.12
C VAL A 167 -16.36 9.96 -16.11
N ILE A 168 -15.70 10.00 -17.26
CA ILE A 168 -14.35 10.58 -17.36
C ILE A 168 -14.37 12.06 -16.98
N SER A 169 -15.34 12.85 -17.51
CA SER A 169 -15.44 14.27 -17.18
C SER A 169 -15.72 14.54 -15.70
N GLN A 170 -16.48 13.67 -15.03
CA GLN A 170 -16.68 13.76 -13.58
C GLN A 170 -15.42 13.42 -12.78
N LEU A 171 -14.65 12.43 -13.22
CA LEU A 171 -13.37 12.08 -12.61
C LEU A 171 -12.34 13.21 -12.78
N ASP A 172 -12.27 13.79 -13.98
CA ASP A 172 -11.39 14.92 -14.26
C ASP A 172 -11.81 16.17 -13.45
N ALA A 173 -13.13 16.43 -13.36
CA ALA A 173 -13.65 17.53 -12.53
C ALA A 173 -13.32 17.33 -11.04
N LEU A 174 -13.43 16.10 -10.53
CA LEU A 174 -13.04 15.74 -9.16
C LEU A 174 -11.52 15.91 -8.96
N GLY A 175 -10.70 15.44 -9.90
CA GLY A 175 -9.26 15.63 -9.88
C GLY A 175 -8.87 17.11 -9.84
N ASN A 176 -9.44 17.91 -10.73
CA ASN A 176 -9.20 19.34 -10.80
C ASN A 176 -9.70 20.08 -9.54
N ALA A 177 -10.83 19.69 -8.97
CA ALA A 177 -11.33 20.28 -7.72
C ALA A 177 -10.42 19.96 -6.53
N LEU A 178 -9.89 18.74 -6.46
CA LEU A 178 -8.96 18.31 -5.43
C LEU A 178 -7.58 19.00 -5.54
N THR A 179 -7.11 19.25 -6.76
CA THR A 179 -5.85 19.99 -6.99
C THR A 179 -6.03 21.49 -6.75
N ALA A 180 -7.18 22.05 -7.11
CA ALA A 180 -7.47 23.47 -6.91
C ALA A 180 -7.68 23.85 -5.43
N GLN A 181 -8.13 22.91 -4.60
CA GLN A 181 -8.35 23.12 -3.17
C GLN A 181 -7.68 22.03 -2.35
N PRO A 182 -6.40 22.21 -1.96
CA PRO A 182 -5.63 21.18 -1.24
C PRO A 182 -6.26 20.80 0.11
N VAL A 183 -7.13 21.64 0.68
CA VAL A 183 -7.89 21.32 1.89
C VAL A 183 -8.89 20.16 1.66
N LEU A 184 -9.45 20.03 0.45
CA LEU A 184 -10.34 18.92 0.12
C LEU A 184 -9.61 17.56 0.12
N LEU A 185 -8.29 17.54 -0.09
CA LEU A 185 -7.47 16.33 -0.01
C LEU A 185 -7.39 15.75 1.40
N LEU A 186 -7.61 16.57 2.43
CA LEU A 186 -7.63 16.08 3.81
C LEU A 186 -8.78 15.09 4.07
N LEU A 187 -9.90 15.23 3.36
CA LEU A 187 -11.06 14.35 3.52
C LEU A 187 -10.77 12.89 3.12
N PRO A 188 -10.31 12.58 1.88
CA PRO A 188 -9.96 11.21 1.51
C PRO A 188 -8.77 10.67 2.32
N CYS A 189 -7.79 11.50 2.66
CA CYS A 189 -6.67 11.08 3.52
C CYS A 189 -7.16 10.69 4.92
N ALA A 190 -8.04 11.49 5.53
CA ALA A 190 -8.64 11.17 6.82
C ALA A 190 -9.47 9.88 6.74
N ALA A 191 -10.25 9.67 5.68
CA ALA A 191 -11.02 8.46 5.48
C ALA A 191 -10.11 7.21 5.37
N VAL A 192 -9.01 7.29 4.62
CA VAL A 192 -8.03 6.20 4.51
C VAL A 192 -7.39 5.90 5.88
N LEU A 193 -7.01 6.92 6.63
CA LEU A 193 -6.44 6.75 7.97
C LEU A 193 -7.46 6.12 8.94
N LEU A 194 -8.72 6.54 8.90
CA LEU A 194 -9.78 5.93 9.72
C LEU A 194 -10.00 4.46 9.37
N LEU A 195 -10.02 4.12 8.07
CA LEU A 195 -10.11 2.73 7.62
C LEU A 195 -8.89 1.91 8.05
N TYR A 196 -7.70 2.51 8.00
CA TYR A 196 -6.46 1.88 8.45
C TYR A 196 -6.48 1.58 9.94
N LEU A 197 -6.91 2.54 10.77
CA LEU A 197 -7.07 2.36 12.22
C LEU A 197 -8.19 1.37 12.56
N GLY A 198 -9.32 1.41 11.84
CA GLY A 198 -10.39 0.43 11.97
C GLY A 198 -9.93 -1.00 11.67
N SER A 199 -9.15 -1.14 10.59
CA SER A 199 -8.53 -2.42 10.23
C SER A 199 -7.55 -2.92 11.30
N TRP A 200 -6.76 -2.02 11.90
CA TRP A 200 -5.89 -2.36 13.03
C TRP A 200 -6.71 -2.92 14.20
N ALA A 201 -7.79 -2.24 14.60
CA ALA A 201 -8.66 -2.70 15.67
C ALA A 201 -9.28 -4.07 15.39
N LEU A 202 -9.75 -4.31 14.16
CA LEU A 202 -10.24 -5.60 13.69
C LEU A 202 -9.17 -6.69 13.75
N SER A 203 -7.96 -6.39 13.31
CA SER A 203 -6.82 -7.32 13.35
C SER A 203 -6.45 -7.71 14.77
N VAL A 204 -6.49 -6.77 15.72
CA VAL A 204 -6.27 -7.04 17.14
C VAL A 204 -7.34 -7.97 17.70
N GLN A 205 -8.62 -7.74 17.38
CA GLN A 205 -9.72 -8.59 17.82
C GLN A 205 -9.60 -10.02 17.25
N ILE A 206 -9.25 -10.17 15.98
CA ILE A 206 -9.02 -11.47 15.33
C ILE A 206 -7.86 -12.19 16.01
N TYR A 207 -6.76 -11.49 16.25
CA TYR A 207 -5.57 -12.05 16.87
C TYR A 207 -5.83 -12.52 18.31
N GLN A 208 -6.66 -11.80 19.07
CA GLN A 208 -7.06 -12.20 20.44
C GLN A 208 -7.93 -13.45 20.46
N ARG A 209 -8.79 -13.65 19.45
CA ARG A 209 -9.73 -14.77 19.36
C ARG A 209 -9.14 -16.01 18.69
N LYS A 210 -7.96 -15.90 18.12
CA LYS A 210 -7.29 -17.02 17.44
C LYS A 210 -6.83 -18.03 18.51
N GLU A 211 -7.44 -19.23 18.52
CA GLU A 211 -6.95 -20.38 19.26
C GLU A 211 -5.78 -21.04 18.50
N PHE A 212 -4.70 -21.38 19.22
CA PHE A 212 -3.48 -21.96 18.66
C PHE A 212 -3.24 -23.35 19.21
#